data_ab7334b42e015860c14d86f92f3d9364
#
_entry.id   ab7334b42e015860c14d86f92f3d9364
#
_cell.length_a   1.000
_cell.length_b   1.000
_cell.length_c   1.000
_cell.angle_alpha   90.00
_cell.angle_beta   90.00
_cell.angle_gamma   90.00
#
_symmetry.space_group_name_H-M   'P 1'
#
loop_
_entity.id
_entity.type
_entity.pdbx_description
1 polymer ?
#
loop_
_entity_poly.entity_id
_entity_poly.type
_entity_poly.pdbx_seq_one_letter_code
_entity_poly.pdbx_strand_id
1 'polypeptide(L)'
;MARIGLGVILNLAKEREPVELARSVAGILEHMFKHSEETCQRLVAAGGLDAVLYWCRRTDPALLRHCALALGNCALHGGQAAQRRMVEKRAAEWLFPLAFSKEDELLRLHACLAVAVLATNKEVEREVERSGTLALVEPLVASLDPGRFARCLVDASDTSQGRGPDDLQRLVPLLDSSRLEAQCIGAFYLCAEAAIKSLQGKTKVGVG
;
A
#
# COMPACT_ATOMS: atom_id res chain seq x y z
N MET A 1 11.46 -17.47 -17.45
CA MET A 1 10.18 -16.81 -17.83
C MET A 1 9.96 -15.44 -17.16
N ALA A 2 10.34 -15.21 -15.91
CA ALA A 2 10.08 -13.94 -15.19
C ALA A 2 10.74 -12.67 -15.79
N ARG A 3 11.85 -12.76 -16.50
CA ARG A 3 12.56 -11.58 -17.07
C ARG A 3 11.85 -10.91 -18.24
N ILE A 4 11.20 -11.69 -19.09
CA ILE A 4 10.53 -11.15 -20.30
C ILE A 4 9.23 -10.44 -19.90
N GLY A 5 8.46 -11.02 -18.99
CA GLY A 5 7.20 -10.43 -18.52
C GLY A 5 7.38 -9.07 -17.83
N LEU A 6 8.40 -8.92 -16.97
CA LEU A 6 8.67 -7.66 -16.27
C LEU A 6 9.05 -6.53 -17.27
N GLY A 7 9.91 -6.84 -18.24
CA GLY A 7 10.30 -5.86 -19.27
C GLY A 7 9.11 -5.36 -20.09
N VAL A 8 8.19 -6.26 -20.45
CA VAL A 8 6.96 -5.90 -21.18
C VAL A 8 6.07 -4.99 -20.33
N ILE A 9 5.81 -5.36 -19.06
CA ILE A 9 4.98 -4.57 -18.14
C ILE A 9 5.56 -3.16 -17.95
N LEU A 10 6.89 -3.05 -17.76
CA LEU A 10 7.53 -1.76 -17.54
C LEU A 10 7.66 -0.93 -18.81
N ASN A 11 7.73 -1.55 -19.99
CA ASN A 11 7.66 -0.83 -21.23
C ASN A 11 6.24 -0.28 -21.47
N LEU A 12 5.21 -1.05 -21.20
CA LEU A 12 3.84 -0.57 -21.22
C LEU A 12 3.61 0.61 -20.25
N ALA A 13 4.30 0.62 -19.11
CA ALA A 13 4.24 1.72 -18.15
C ALA A 13 4.92 3.02 -18.61
N LYS A 14 5.74 2.99 -19.64
CA LYS A 14 6.48 4.17 -20.18
C LYS A 14 5.75 4.90 -21.29
N GLU A 15 4.75 4.28 -21.87
CA GLU A 15 4.00 4.88 -22.97
C GLU A 15 2.91 5.83 -22.42
N ARG A 16 2.50 6.81 -23.23
CA ARG A 16 1.34 7.66 -22.92
C ARG A 16 0.07 6.88 -23.28
N GLU A 17 -0.21 5.87 -22.48
CA GLU A 17 -1.27 4.92 -22.72
C GLU A 17 -2.65 5.40 -22.26
N PRO A 18 -3.72 4.77 -22.74
CA PRO A 18 -5.06 4.91 -22.22
C PRO A 18 -5.11 4.61 -20.72
N VAL A 19 -5.97 5.30 -19.99
CA VAL A 19 -6.10 5.15 -18.54
C VAL A 19 -6.43 3.71 -18.12
N GLU A 20 -7.16 2.97 -18.95
CA GLU A 20 -7.50 1.57 -18.74
C GLU A 20 -6.26 0.67 -18.71
N LEU A 21 -5.31 0.92 -19.61
CA LEU A 21 -4.05 0.18 -19.62
C LEU A 21 -3.21 0.55 -18.38
N ALA A 22 -3.14 1.83 -18.04
CA ALA A 22 -2.45 2.29 -16.83
C ALA A 22 -3.03 1.64 -15.57
N ARG A 23 -4.37 1.53 -15.43
CA ARG A 23 -5.03 0.82 -14.33
C ARG A 23 -4.61 -0.66 -14.28
N SER A 24 -4.65 -1.35 -15.42
CA SER A 24 -4.28 -2.77 -15.49
C SER A 24 -2.82 -2.99 -15.10
N VAL A 25 -1.91 -2.16 -15.61
CA VAL A 25 -0.48 -2.27 -15.29
C VAL A 25 -0.21 -1.89 -13.83
N ALA A 26 -0.86 -0.86 -13.30
CA ALA A 26 -0.73 -0.48 -11.90
C ALA A 26 -1.23 -1.59 -10.96
N GLY A 27 -2.34 -2.26 -11.28
CA GLY A 27 -2.84 -3.43 -10.56
C GLY A 27 -1.86 -4.61 -10.59
N ILE A 28 -1.20 -4.86 -11.72
CA ILE A 28 -0.14 -5.88 -11.80
C ILE A 28 1.04 -5.49 -10.90
N LEU A 29 1.52 -4.25 -10.96
CA LEU A 29 2.63 -3.79 -10.12
C LEU A 29 2.29 -3.86 -8.63
N GLU A 30 1.07 -3.52 -8.24
CA GLU A 30 0.57 -3.67 -6.86
C GLU A 30 0.82 -5.09 -6.32
N HIS A 31 0.41 -6.11 -7.07
CA HIS A 31 0.59 -7.50 -6.68
C HIS A 31 2.05 -7.94 -6.74
N MET A 32 2.81 -7.47 -7.72
CA MET A 32 4.23 -7.81 -7.83
C MET A 32 5.07 -7.22 -6.71
N PHE A 33 4.77 -6.01 -6.24
CA PHE A 33 5.45 -5.41 -5.08
C PHE A 33 5.22 -6.18 -3.78
N LYS A 34 4.11 -6.90 -3.68
CA LYS A 34 3.75 -7.73 -2.53
C LYS A 34 4.36 -9.15 -2.57
N HIS A 35 4.86 -9.61 -3.72
CA HIS A 35 5.24 -11.02 -3.92
C HIS A 35 6.42 -11.46 -3.06
N SER A 36 7.55 -10.73 -3.10
CA SER A 36 8.73 -10.99 -2.28
C SER A 36 9.64 -9.76 -2.25
N GLU A 37 10.53 -9.69 -1.26
CA GLU A 37 11.50 -8.61 -1.16
C GLU A 37 12.40 -8.53 -2.39
N GLU A 38 12.90 -9.68 -2.88
CA GLU A 38 13.71 -9.73 -4.10
C GLU A 38 12.95 -9.21 -5.33
N THR A 39 11.69 -9.62 -5.49
CA THR A 39 10.85 -9.15 -6.60
C THR A 39 10.62 -7.65 -6.50
N CYS A 40 10.34 -7.15 -5.31
CA CYS A 40 10.15 -5.73 -5.07
C CYS A 40 11.40 -4.91 -5.42
N GLN A 41 12.58 -5.33 -4.95
CA GLN A 41 13.85 -4.65 -5.25
C GLN A 41 14.16 -4.66 -6.75
N ARG A 42 13.90 -5.76 -7.44
CA ARG A 42 14.06 -5.86 -8.91
C ARG A 42 13.09 -4.95 -9.65
N LEU A 43 11.85 -4.83 -9.20
CA LEU A 43 10.87 -3.90 -9.75
C LEU A 43 11.31 -2.44 -9.59
N VAL A 44 11.77 -2.09 -8.39
CA VAL A 44 12.31 -0.75 -8.10
C VAL A 44 13.50 -0.44 -9.01
N ALA A 45 14.46 -1.36 -9.12
CA ALA A 45 15.64 -1.20 -9.97
C ALA A 45 15.29 -1.07 -11.46
N ALA A 46 14.20 -1.71 -11.91
CA ALA A 46 13.75 -1.69 -13.29
C ALA A 46 12.85 -0.48 -13.64
N GLY A 47 12.53 0.40 -12.65
CA GLY A 47 11.72 1.60 -12.85
C GLY A 47 10.23 1.45 -12.53
N GLY A 48 9.82 0.35 -11.88
CA GLY A 48 8.43 0.15 -11.47
C GLY A 48 7.94 1.20 -10.48
N LEU A 49 8.80 1.61 -9.54
CA LEU A 49 8.49 2.70 -8.62
C LEU A 49 8.30 4.04 -9.35
N ASP A 50 9.15 4.35 -10.35
CA ASP A 50 9.03 5.57 -11.15
C ASP A 50 7.71 5.62 -11.93
N ALA A 51 7.26 4.48 -12.46
CA ALA A 51 5.98 4.38 -13.14
C ALA A 51 4.81 4.67 -12.19
N VAL A 52 4.79 4.07 -11.00
CA VAL A 52 3.75 4.31 -10.00
C VAL A 52 3.72 5.79 -9.59
N LEU A 53 4.87 6.39 -9.29
CA LEU A 53 4.97 7.80 -8.93
C LEU A 53 4.54 8.74 -10.06
N TYR A 54 4.79 8.35 -11.32
CA TYR A 54 4.29 9.09 -12.47
C TYR A 54 2.75 9.08 -12.54
N TRP A 55 2.12 7.93 -12.27
CA TRP A 55 0.66 7.83 -12.30
C TRP A 55 -0.03 8.48 -11.11
N CYS A 56 0.66 8.68 -9.98
CA CYS A 56 0.12 9.49 -8.86
C CYS A 56 -0.22 10.93 -9.26
N ARG A 57 0.23 11.40 -10.42
CA ARG A 57 -0.14 12.72 -11.01
C ARG A 57 -1.46 12.72 -11.77
N ARG A 58 -2.04 11.55 -12.00
CA ARG A 58 -3.33 11.42 -12.70
C ARG A 58 -4.48 11.67 -11.74
N THR A 59 -5.68 11.83 -12.29
CA THR A 59 -6.90 12.12 -11.52
C THR A 59 -7.87 10.94 -11.46
N ASP A 60 -7.52 9.81 -12.07
CA ASP A 60 -8.38 8.64 -12.11
C ASP A 60 -8.40 7.91 -10.75
N PRO A 61 -9.56 7.78 -10.07
CA PRO A 61 -9.60 7.23 -8.71
C PRO A 61 -9.17 5.77 -8.64
N ALA A 62 -9.53 4.94 -9.63
CA ALA A 62 -9.17 3.53 -9.65
C ALA A 62 -7.66 3.34 -9.84
N LEU A 63 -7.05 4.12 -10.75
CA LEU A 63 -5.60 4.13 -10.92
C LEU A 63 -4.88 4.59 -9.66
N LEU A 64 -5.34 5.66 -9.02
CA LEU A 64 -4.73 6.18 -7.79
C LEU A 64 -4.82 5.18 -6.64
N ARG A 65 -5.90 4.40 -6.56
CA ARG A 65 -6.05 3.31 -5.58
C ARG A 65 -4.99 2.24 -5.77
N HIS A 66 -4.76 1.77 -7.01
CA HIS A 66 -3.67 0.84 -7.33
C HIS A 66 -2.30 1.43 -7.02
N CYS A 67 -2.09 2.72 -7.29
CA CYS A 67 -0.82 3.39 -6.96
C CYS A 67 -0.57 3.42 -5.44
N ALA A 68 -1.56 3.77 -4.63
CA ALA A 68 -1.44 3.79 -3.17
C ALA A 68 -1.14 2.39 -2.59
N LEU A 69 -1.86 1.37 -3.10
CA LEU A 69 -1.61 -0.03 -2.75
C LEU A 69 -0.19 -0.47 -3.15
N ALA A 70 0.25 -0.14 -4.36
CA ALA A 70 1.60 -0.46 -4.84
C ALA A 70 2.69 0.19 -3.98
N LEU A 71 2.51 1.46 -3.60
CA LEU A 71 3.44 2.17 -2.71
C LEU A 71 3.44 1.58 -1.29
N GLY A 72 2.27 1.26 -0.74
CA GLY A 72 2.14 0.58 0.55
C GLY A 72 2.83 -0.78 0.56
N ASN A 73 2.62 -1.58 -0.49
CA ASN A 73 3.26 -2.88 -0.66
C ASN A 73 4.78 -2.74 -0.84
N CYS A 74 5.24 -1.77 -1.63
CA CYS A 74 6.66 -1.49 -1.81
C CYS A 74 7.34 -1.13 -0.48
N ALA A 75 6.71 -0.28 0.34
CA ALA A 75 7.21 0.08 1.65
C ALA A 75 7.27 -1.12 2.60
N LEU A 76 6.20 -1.94 2.63
CA LEU A 76 6.06 -3.05 3.58
C LEU A 76 6.91 -4.27 3.20
N HIS A 77 7.02 -4.59 1.90
CA HIS A 77 7.64 -5.83 1.41
C HIS A 77 9.04 -5.63 0.81
N GLY A 78 9.42 -4.40 0.44
CA GLY A 78 10.65 -4.14 -0.29
C GLY A 78 11.93 -4.06 0.55
N GLY A 79 11.81 -4.11 1.89
CA GLY A 79 12.93 -3.99 2.80
C GLY A 79 13.58 -2.60 2.76
N GLN A 80 14.68 -2.43 3.48
CA GLN A 80 15.35 -1.13 3.64
C GLN A 80 15.81 -0.51 2.30
N ALA A 81 16.29 -1.32 1.37
CA ALA A 81 16.77 -0.82 0.08
C ALA A 81 15.66 -0.16 -0.75
N ALA A 82 14.47 -0.78 -0.82
CA ALA A 82 13.32 -0.20 -1.51
C ALA A 82 12.81 1.05 -0.79
N GLN A 83 12.74 1.04 0.54
CA GLN A 83 12.34 2.19 1.35
C GLN A 83 13.27 3.40 1.13
N ARG A 84 14.59 3.18 1.10
CA ARG A 84 15.57 4.24 0.77
C ARG A 84 15.31 4.82 -0.62
N ARG A 85 15.07 3.97 -1.62
CA ARG A 85 14.75 4.42 -2.99
C ARG A 85 13.42 5.19 -3.04
N MET A 86 12.43 4.80 -2.25
CA MET A 86 11.17 5.57 -2.14
C MET A 86 11.42 6.98 -1.62
N VAL A 87 12.28 7.15 -0.62
CA VAL A 87 12.64 8.46 -0.07
C VAL A 87 13.47 9.28 -1.07
N GLU A 88 14.49 8.69 -1.71
CA GLU A 88 15.28 9.35 -2.77
C GLU A 88 14.40 9.87 -3.91
N LYS A 89 13.33 9.12 -4.22
CA LYS A 89 12.31 9.50 -5.24
C LYS A 89 11.24 10.43 -4.69
N ARG A 90 11.36 10.87 -3.43
CA ARG A 90 10.40 11.76 -2.76
C ARG A 90 8.98 11.18 -2.75
N ALA A 91 8.84 9.86 -2.58
CA ALA A 91 7.54 9.18 -2.61
C ALA A 91 6.56 9.74 -1.57
N ALA A 92 7.04 10.23 -0.41
CA ALA A 92 6.21 10.84 0.61
C ALA A 92 5.42 12.05 0.09
N GLU A 93 5.98 12.86 -0.83
CA GLU A 93 5.28 14.00 -1.43
C GLU A 93 4.11 13.58 -2.33
N TRP A 94 4.21 12.43 -2.96
CA TRP A 94 3.13 11.86 -3.77
C TRP A 94 2.10 11.12 -2.93
N LEU A 95 2.49 10.59 -1.77
CA LEU A 95 1.59 9.99 -0.81
C LEU A 95 0.71 11.03 -0.10
N PHE A 96 1.22 12.27 0.05
CA PHE A 96 0.49 13.34 0.72
C PHE A 96 -0.88 13.64 0.09
N PRO A 97 -1.02 13.92 -1.23
CA PRO A 97 -2.32 14.12 -1.84
C PRO A 97 -3.24 12.91 -1.72
N LEU A 98 -2.68 11.70 -1.78
CA LEU A 98 -3.44 10.45 -1.64
C LEU A 98 -3.98 10.28 -0.22
N ALA A 99 -3.20 10.63 0.80
CA ALA A 99 -3.62 10.59 2.20
C ALA A 99 -4.72 11.63 2.53
N PHE A 100 -4.87 12.67 1.72
CA PHE A 100 -5.93 13.68 1.86
C PHE A 100 -7.18 13.40 0.98
N SER A 101 -7.23 12.32 0.23
CA SER A 101 -8.41 12.00 -0.57
C SER A 101 -9.66 11.96 0.29
N LYS A 102 -10.65 12.80 0.00
CA LYS A 102 -11.89 12.88 0.79
C LYS A 102 -12.88 11.78 0.42
N GLU A 103 -12.73 11.20 -0.75
CA GLU A 103 -13.71 10.30 -1.36
C GLU A 103 -13.37 8.81 -1.19
N ASP A 104 -12.14 8.48 -0.78
CA ASP A 104 -11.66 7.10 -0.74
C ASP A 104 -10.86 6.80 0.54
N GLU A 105 -11.55 6.21 1.52
CA GLU A 105 -10.94 5.82 2.80
C GLU A 105 -9.84 4.76 2.62
N LEU A 106 -10.01 3.85 1.65
CA LEU A 106 -9.05 2.79 1.37
C LEU A 106 -7.75 3.36 0.78
N LEU A 107 -7.88 4.29 -0.18
CA LEU A 107 -6.75 5.03 -0.74
C LEU A 107 -5.95 5.74 0.37
N ARG A 108 -6.65 6.47 1.24
CA ARG A 108 -6.05 7.19 2.36
C ARG A 108 -5.29 6.25 3.30
N LEU A 109 -5.93 5.14 3.66
CA LEU A 109 -5.36 4.17 4.58
C LEU A 109 -4.06 3.55 4.04
N HIS A 110 -4.03 3.19 2.74
CA HIS A 110 -2.82 2.63 2.13
C HIS A 110 -1.70 3.67 2.00
N ALA A 111 -2.03 4.92 1.70
CA ALA A 111 -1.05 6.00 1.71
C ALA A 111 -0.45 6.20 3.12
N CYS A 112 -1.30 6.20 4.15
CA CYS A 112 -0.86 6.29 5.55
C CYS A 112 -0.02 5.08 5.99
N LEU A 113 -0.35 3.87 5.53
CA LEU A 113 0.47 2.69 5.78
C LEU A 113 1.89 2.87 5.21
N ALA A 114 2.01 3.32 3.96
CA ALA A 114 3.30 3.55 3.34
C ALA A 114 4.14 4.57 4.13
N VAL A 115 3.53 5.69 4.54
CA VAL A 115 4.18 6.74 5.34
C VAL A 115 4.64 6.19 6.69
N ALA A 116 3.78 5.47 7.41
CA ALA A 116 4.09 4.92 8.72
C ALA A 116 5.23 3.88 8.65
N VAL A 117 5.21 3.00 7.64
CA VAL A 117 6.28 2.02 7.42
C VAL A 117 7.61 2.72 7.10
N LEU A 118 7.61 3.73 6.24
CA LEU A 118 8.82 4.50 5.94
C LEU A 118 9.40 5.17 7.20
N ALA A 119 8.54 5.65 8.10
CA ALA A 119 8.95 6.29 9.34
C ALA A 119 9.60 5.33 10.35
N THR A 120 9.39 4.02 10.24
CA THR A 120 10.07 3.03 11.10
C THR A 120 11.52 2.77 10.69
N ASN A 121 11.90 3.17 9.48
CA ASN A 121 13.26 3.01 8.99
C ASN A 121 14.13 4.18 9.46
N LYS A 122 15.03 3.92 10.40
CA LYS A 122 15.91 4.95 11.01
C LYS A 122 16.75 5.74 10.00
N GLU A 123 17.07 5.15 8.85
CA GLU A 123 17.89 5.81 7.83
C GLU A 123 17.10 6.91 7.09
N VAL A 124 15.78 6.78 7.01
CA VAL A 124 14.91 7.69 6.25
C VAL A 124 13.89 8.43 7.11
N GLU A 125 13.86 8.14 8.39
CA GLU A 125 12.93 8.70 9.37
C GLU A 125 12.85 10.24 9.30
N ARG A 126 14.01 10.92 9.25
CA ARG A 126 14.08 12.38 9.22
C ARG A 126 13.47 13.00 7.96
N GLU A 127 13.62 12.34 6.82
CA GLU A 127 13.02 12.77 5.55
C GLU A 127 11.52 12.63 5.58
N VAL A 128 11.02 11.54 6.15
CA VAL A 128 9.57 11.31 6.32
C VAL A 128 8.98 12.35 7.28
N GLU A 129 9.64 12.65 8.38
CA GLU A 129 9.24 13.70 9.32
C GLU A 129 9.15 15.08 8.64
N ARG A 130 10.17 15.44 7.87
CA ARG A 130 10.19 16.72 7.14
C ARG A 130 9.06 16.84 6.11
N SER A 131 8.56 15.73 5.59
CA SER A 131 7.44 15.74 4.65
C SER A 131 6.11 16.18 5.28
N GLY A 132 6.00 16.13 6.61
CA GLY A 132 4.79 16.43 7.37
C GLY A 132 3.67 15.39 7.23
N THR A 133 3.89 14.30 6.47
CA THR A 133 2.84 13.31 6.18
C THR A 133 2.51 12.43 7.38
N LEU A 134 3.40 12.28 8.35
CA LEU A 134 3.14 11.53 9.58
C LEU A 134 1.96 12.09 10.37
N ALA A 135 1.82 13.40 10.43
CA ALA A 135 0.73 14.06 11.15
C ALA A 135 -0.67 13.71 10.62
N LEU A 136 -0.76 13.06 9.46
CA LEU A 136 -2.04 12.63 8.87
C LEU A 136 -2.48 11.25 9.35
N VAL A 137 -1.55 10.42 9.82
CA VAL A 137 -1.81 9.00 10.14
C VAL A 137 -2.73 8.88 11.33
N GLU A 138 -2.40 9.49 12.45
CA GLU A 138 -3.14 9.37 13.70
C GLU A 138 -4.59 9.87 13.58
N PRO A 139 -4.87 11.10 13.08
CA PRO A 139 -6.24 11.58 12.90
C PRO A 139 -7.07 10.72 11.95
N LEU A 140 -6.45 10.17 10.90
CA LEU A 140 -7.15 9.26 10.00
C LEU A 140 -7.55 7.98 10.73
N VAL A 141 -6.60 7.31 11.38
CA VAL A 141 -6.85 6.03 12.06
C VAL A 141 -7.87 6.20 13.17
N ALA A 142 -7.80 7.31 13.94
CA ALA A 142 -8.77 7.61 15.00
C ALA A 142 -10.19 7.85 14.45
N SER A 143 -10.33 8.26 13.19
CA SER A 143 -11.64 8.48 12.55
C SER A 143 -12.26 7.20 11.97
N LEU A 144 -11.53 6.09 11.93
CA LEU A 144 -11.96 4.84 11.29
C LEU A 144 -12.30 3.77 12.33
N ASP A 145 -13.37 3.03 12.07
CA ASP A 145 -13.72 1.80 12.78
C ASP A 145 -13.24 0.59 11.98
N PRO A 146 -12.32 -0.24 12.54
CA PRO A 146 -11.77 -1.38 11.79
C PRO A 146 -12.81 -2.42 11.39
N GLY A 147 -13.84 -2.63 12.22
CA GLY A 147 -14.91 -3.58 11.95
C GLY A 147 -15.83 -3.10 10.84
N ARG A 148 -16.20 -1.82 10.83
CA ARG A 148 -16.96 -1.21 9.73
C ARG A 148 -16.16 -1.24 8.44
N PHE A 149 -14.88 -0.90 8.49
CA PHE A 149 -13.98 -0.95 7.35
C PHE A 149 -13.89 -2.38 6.75
N ALA A 150 -13.74 -3.40 7.60
CA ALA A 150 -13.72 -4.80 7.19
C ALA A 150 -15.03 -5.21 6.50
N ARG A 151 -16.20 -4.82 7.02
CA ARG A 151 -17.50 -5.09 6.39
C ARG A 151 -17.59 -4.45 5.01
N CYS A 152 -17.23 -3.16 4.88
CA CYS A 152 -17.25 -2.48 3.58
C CYS A 152 -16.34 -3.17 2.55
N LEU A 153 -15.18 -3.69 2.97
CA LEU A 153 -14.29 -4.44 2.07
C LEU A 153 -14.88 -5.77 1.63
N VAL A 154 -15.47 -6.53 2.54
CA VAL A 154 -16.08 -7.83 2.24
C VAL A 154 -17.31 -7.65 1.34
N ASP A 155 -18.13 -6.63 1.61
CA ASP A 155 -19.34 -6.35 0.83
C ASP A 155 -19.01 -5.81 -0.58
N ALA A 156 -17.90 -5.09 -0.74
CA ALA A 156 -17.50 -4.49 -2.02
C ALA A 156 -16.92 -5.51 -3.02
N SER A 157 -16.48 -6.67 -2.58
CA SER A 157 -15.93 -7.69 -3.47
C SER A 157 -16.12 -9.10 -2.94
N ASP A 158 -16.76 -9.97 -3.74
CA ASP A 158 -16.85 -11.41 -3.48
C ASP A 158 -15.49 -12.12 -3.38
N THR A 159 -14.43 -11.42 -3.73
CA THR A 159 -13.04 -11.94 -3.81
C THR A 159 -12.06 -11.26 -2.87
N SER A 160 -12.49 -10.38 -1.96
CA SER A 160 -11.56 -9.76 -1.01
C SER A 160 -11.04 -10.80 -0.03
N GLN A 161 -9.99 -11.49 -0.45
CA GLN A 161 -9.20 -12.30 0.46
C GLN A 161 -8.38 -11.34 1.33
N GLY A 162 -8.54 -11.45 2.65
CA GLY A 162 -7.67 -10.76 3.60
C GLY A 162 -6.20 -11.08 3.37
N ARG A 163 -5.33 -10.37 4.05
CA ARG A 163 -3.87 -10.57 3.96
C ARG A 163 -3.50 -11.99 4.38
N GLY A 164 -2.52 -12.57 3.69
CA GLY A 164 -1.93 -13.85 4.06
C GLY A 164 -1.15 -13.77 5.38
N PRO A 165 -0.81 -14.93 6.00
CA PRO A 165 -0.03 -14.97 7.24
C PRO A 165 1.30 -14.20 7.15
N ASP A 166 2.02 -14.33 6.05
CA ASP A 166 3.30 -13.65 5.83
C ASP A 166 3.16 -12.13 5.76
N ASP A 167 2.05 -11.65 5.16
CA ASP A 167 1.74 -10.23 5.09
C ASP A 167 1.41 -9.67 6.48
N LEU A 168 0.69 -10.44 7.30
CA LEU A 168 0.34 -10.05 8.67
C LEU A 168 1.58 -9.99 9.57
N GLN A 169 2.52 -10.93 9.42
CA GLN A 169 3.78 -10.91 10.16
C GLN A 169 4.60 -9.64 9.89
N ARG A 170 4.49 -9.05 8.69
CA ARG A 170 5.17 -7.78 8.37
C ARG A 170 4.53 -6.56 9.03
N LEU A 171 3.29 -6.66 9.49
CA LEU A 171 2.62 -5.60 10.26
C LEU A 171 2.99 -5.63 11.75
N VAL A 172 3.37 -6.80 12.28
CA VAL A 172 3.69 -6.95 13.71
C VAL A 172 4.82 -6.02 14.17
N PRO A 173 5.95 -5.86 13.45
CA PRO A 173 7.01 -4.94 13.85
C PRO A 173 6.57 -3.47 13.95
N LEU A 174 5.45 -3.08 13.31
CA LEU A 174 4.91 -1.73 13.47
C LEU A 174 4.39 -1.49 14.89
N LEU A 175 3.90 -2.53 15.58
CA LEU A 175 3.43 -2.43 16.97
C LEU A 175 4.58 -2.18 17.95
N ASP A 176 5.78 -2.67 17.64
CA ASP A 176 6.99 -2.50 18.45
C ASP A 176 7.76 -1.21 18.11
N SER A 177 7.26 -0.43 17.17
CA SER A 177 7.86 0.85 16.77
C SER A 177 7.80 1.85 17.92
N SER A 178 8.83 2.70 18.04
CA SER A 178 8.80 3.87 18.91
C SER A 178 7.83 4.97 18.43
N ARG A 179 7.27 4.82 17.23
CA ARG A 179 6.37 5.78 16.58
C ARG A 179 4.92 5.41 16.81
N LEU A 180 4.18 6.32 17.45
CA LEU A 180 2.75 6.14 17.70
C LEU A 180 1.97 5.93 16.39
N GLU A 181 2.30 6.66 15.34
CA GLU A 181 1.67 6.57 14.02
C GLU A 181 1.81 5.16 13.43
N ALA A 182 2.98 4.54 13.58
CA ALA A 182 3.21 3.18 13.11
C ALA A 182 2.43 2.17 13.96
N GLN A 183 2.41 2.33 15.28
CA GLN A 183 1.61 1.48 16.18
C GLN A 183 0.12 1.56 15.84
N CYS A 184 -0.43 2.77 15.68
CA CYS A 184 -1.83 2.99 15.36
C CYS A 184 -2.23 2.32 14.05
N ILE A 185 -1.46 2.53 12.97
CA ILE A 185 -1.78 1.95 11.66
C ILE A 185 -1.61 0.42 11.65
N GLY A 186 -0.58 -0.10 12.32
CA GLY A 186 -0.36 -1.54 12.48
C GLY A 186 -1.51 -2.21 13.22
N ALA A 187 -1.92 -1.64 14.36
CA ALA A 187 -3.05 -2.12 15.13
C ALA A 187 -4.37 -2.08 14.34
N PHE A 188 -4.63 -0.99 13.64
CA PHE A 188 -5.82 -0.85 12.79
C PHE A 188 -5.88 -1.96 11.73
N TYR A 189 -4.80 -2.19 10.99
CA TYR A 189 -4.77 -3.23 9.97
C TYR A 189 -4.95 -4.64 10.54
N LEU A 190 -4.32 -4.94 11.67
CA LEU A 190 -4.48 -6.25 12.32
C LEU A 190 -5.93 -6.46 12.82
N CYS A 191 -6.56 -5.44 13.38
CA CYS A 191 -7.96 -5.49 13.79
C CYS A 191 -8.91 -5.67 12.59
N ALA A 192 -8.68 -4.92 11.50
CA ALA A 192 -9.46 -5.04 10.28
C ALA A 192 -9.34 -6.44 9.66
N GLU A 193 -8.14 -7.00 9.60
CA GLU A 193 -7.90 -8.36 9.07
C GLU A 193 -8.55 -9.44 9.96
N ALA A 194 -8.50 -9.30 11.27
CA ALA A 194 -9.20 -10.20 12.19
C ALA A 194 -10.72 -10.17 11.95
N ALA A 195 -11.29 -8.98 11.73
CA ALA A 195 -12.70 -8.81 11.41
C ALA A 195 -13.06 -9.42 10.04
N ILE A 196 -12.25 -9.23 9.01
CA ILE A 196 -12.43 -9.84 7.66
C ILE A 196 -12.48 -11.37 7.80
N LYS A 197 -11.51 -11.97 8.49
CA LYS A 197 -11.47 -13.44 8.68
C LYS A 197 -12.67 -13.94 9.46
N SER A 198 -13.13 -13.21 10.48
CA SER A 198 -14.33 -13.56 11.23
C SER A 198 -15.58 -13.53 10.35
N LEU A 199 -15.73 -12.53 9.48
CA LEU A 199 -16.86 -12.42 8.54
C LEU A 199 -16.82 -13.57 7.53
N GLN A 200 -15.68 -13.87 6.94
CA GLN A 200 -15.49 -14.98 5.98
C GLN A 200 -15.73 -16.36 6.61
N GLY A 201 -15.34 -16.55 7.87
CA GLY A 201 -15.62 -17.77 8.63
C GLY A 201 -17.11 -18.02 8.85
N LYS A 202 -17.88 -16.96 9.14
CA LYS A 202 -19.34 -17.05 9.31
C LYS A 202 -20.06 -17.38 8.00
N THR A 203 -19.60 -16.88 6.87
CA THR A 203 -20.20 -17.15 5.56
C THR A 203 -20.04 -18.62 5.15
N LYS A 204 -18.93 -19.27 5.53
CA LYS A 204 -18.68 -20.69 5.25
C LYS A 204 -19.53 -21.65 6.10
N VAL A 205 -19.95 -21.23 7.28
CA VAL A 205 -20.76 -22.06 8.20
C VAL A 205 -22.25 -21.96 7.91
N GLY A 206 -22.70 -20.92 7.21
CA GLY A 206 -24.11 -20.69 6.88
C GLY A 206 -24.61 -21.36 5.58
N VAL A 207 -23.76 -22.12 4.89
CA VAL A 207 -24.08 -22.82 3.60
C VAL A 207 -24.09 -24.37 3.78
N GLY A 208 -24.22 -24.86 5.00
CA GLY A 208 -24.33 -26.27 5.35
C GLY A 208 -25.78 -26.68 5.66
#